data_39eea73e0759a7cf6cb60a0d7f46aeac
#
_entry.id   39eea73e0759a7cf6cb60a0d7f46aeac
#
_cell.length_a   1.000
_cell.length_b   1.000
_cell.length_c   1.000
_cell.angle_alpha   90.00
_cell.angle_beta   90.00
_cell.angle_gamma   90.00
#
_symmetry.space_group_name_H-M   'P 1'
#
loop_
_entity.id
_entity.type
_entity.pdbx_description
1 polymer ?
#
loop_
_entity_poly.entity_id
_entity_poly.type
_entity_poly.pdbx_seq_one_letter_code
_entity_poly.pdbx_strand_id
1 'polypeptide(L)'
;MTLPQIAIGFGAAILIPYMNVFFKYQFNITDSLLGLLFSISSLLIGIGSILAPRLSVVLGGKIRAVVVTQMISLVFLLLMGFALFLWLSSVGYLLRTALMNMSAPLYSAFCMERTPEQHHGLVNSVLSLAWNIGWAVGPFVSGVVQQRYGFKPLFVATAILYAVASILTWAFFRHTEGMPELPQPTLFQSPEYPE
;
A
#
# COMPACT_ATOMS: atom_id res chain seq x y z
N MET A 1 6.07 -13.56 -4.01
CA MET A 1 6.18 -12.10 -3.77
C MET A 1 5.24 -11.26 -4.64
N THR A 2 4.93 -11.63 -5.86
CA THR A 2 4.17 -10.81 -6.83
C THR A 2 2.65 -10.82 -6.64
N LEU A 3 2.05 -11.96 -6.28
CA LEU A 3 0.60 -12.12 -6.14
C LEU A 3 -0.08 -11.09 -5.21
N PRO A 4 0.42 -10.87 -3.96
CA PRO A 4 -0.15 -9.83 -3.10
C PRO A 4 -0.05 -8.44 -3.73
N GLN A 5 1.06 -8.14 -4.42
CA GLN A 5 1.29 -6.84 -5.04
C GLN A 5 0.35 -6.57 -6.23
N ILE A 6 0.05 -7.61 -7.01
CA ILE A 6 -0.97 -7.52 -8.08
C ILE A 6 -2.34 -7.18 -7.48
N ALA A 7 -2.76 -7.90 -6.43
CA ALA A 7 -4.06 -7.65 -5.79
C ALA A 7 -4.17 -6.24 -5.19
N ILE A 8 -3.08 -5.75 -4.56
CA ILE A 8 -3.01 -4.37 -4.04
C ILE A 8 -3.06 -3.36 -5.19
N GLY A 9 -2.29 -3.60 -6.27
CA GLY A 9 -2.25 -2.74 -7.45
C GLY A 9 -3.62 -2.60 -8.11
N PHE A 10 -4.35 -3.70 -8.29
CA PHE A 10 -5.72 -3.67 -8.82
C PHE A 10 -6.67 -2.94 -7.88
N GLY A 11 -6.65 -3.23 -6.58
CA GLY A 11 -7.49 -2.54 -5.60
C GLY A 11 -7.22 -1.05 -5.54
N ALA A 12 -5.95 -0.63 -5.62
CA ALA A 12 -5.55 0.77 -5.70
C ALA A 12 -6.07 1.44 -6.99
N ALA A 13 -5.87 0.78 -8.13
CA ALA A 13 -6.22 1.30 -9.44
C ALA A 13 -7.73 1.45 -9.67
N ILE A 14 -8.54 0.64 -9.01
CA ILE A 14 -9.99 0.75 -9.05
C ILE A 14 -10.48 2.01 -8.33
N LEU A 15 -9.84 2.43 -7.24
CA LEU A 15 -10.38 3.45 -6.36
C LEU A 15 -9.62 4.78 -6.41
N ILE A 16 -8.29 4.76 -6.37
CA ILE A 16 -7.46 5.96 -6.19
C ILE A 16 -7.67 7.01 -7.30
N PRO A 17 -7.73 6.68 -8.60
CA PRO A 17 -7.88 7.67 -9.66
C PRO A 17 -9.16 8.50 -9.57
N TYR A 18 -10.17 7.95 -8.89
CA TYR A 18 -11.50 8.57 -8.80
C TYR A 18 -11.83 9.15 -7.41
N MET A 19 -10.84 9.29 -6.52
CA MET A 19 -11.05 9.87 -5.20
C MET A 19 -11.54 11.32 -5.26
N ASN A 20 -11.01 12.11 -6.20
CA ASN A 20 -11.47 13.48 -6.44
C ASN A 20 -12.95 13.50 -6.87
N VAL A 21 -13.34 12.61 -7.77
CA VAL A 21 -14.72 12.48 -8.25
C VAL A 21 -15.63 12.01 -7.12
N PHE A 22 -15.20 11.03 -6.31
CA PHE A 22 -15.94 10.55 -5.16
C PHE A 22 -16.30 11.69 -4.18
N PHE A 23 -15.30 12.44 -3.73
CA PHE A 23 -15.52 13.52 -2.78
C PHE A 23 -16.38 14.64 -3.35
N LYS A 24 -16.20 15.00 -4.62
CA LYS A 24 -17.06 15.98 -5.28
C LYS A 24 -18.50 15.50 -5.45
N TYR A 25 -18.69 14.27 -5.91
CA TYR A 25 -20.01 13.72 -6.16
C TYR A 25 -20.79 13.46 -4.87
N GLN A 26 -20.11 12.89 -3.86
CA GLN A 26 -20.77 12.47 -2.62
C GLN A 26 -21.04 13.64 -1.65
N PHE A 27 -20.11 14.61 -1.58
CA PHE A 27 -20.14 15.67 -0.57
C PHE A 27 -20.16 17.08 -1.15
N ASN A 28 -20.14 17.22 -2.48
CA ASN A 28 -20.15 18.50 -3.19
C ASN A 28 -19.11 19.51 -2.67
N ILE A 29 -17.89 19.02 -2.37
CA ILE A 29 -16.83 19.85 -1.83
C ILE A 29 -16.18 20.72 -2.90
N THR A 30 -15.65 21.87 -2.50
CA THR A 30 -14.90 22.80 -3.35
C THR A 30 -13.52 22.25 -3.73
N ASP A 31 -12.97 22.72 -4.86
CA ASP A 31 -11.62 22.32 -5.29
C ASP A 31 -10.55 22.70 -4.28
N SER A 32 -10.70 23.83 -3.59
CA SER A 32 -9.78 24.26 -2.54
C SER A 32 -9.74 23.30 -1.35
N LEU A 33 -10.91 22.84 -0.91
CA LEU A 33 -11.02 21.87 0.20
C LEU A 33 -10.48 20.50 -0.21
N LEU A 34 -10.73 20.08 -1.45
CA LEU A 34 -10.17 18.86 -2.01
C LEU A 34 -8.64 18.92 -2.09
N GLY A 35 -8.09 20.04 -2.57
CA GLY A 35 -6.66 20.27 -2.61
C GLY A 35 -6.02 20.26 -1.22
N LEU A 36 -6.66 20.87 -0.22
CA LEU A 36 -6.21 20.83 1.17
C LEU A 36 -6.21 19.39 1.70
N LEU A 37 -7.27 18.62 1.47
CA LEU A 37 -7.37 17.22 1.89
C LEU A 37 -6.24 16.36 1.31
N PHE A 38 -5.94 16.53 0.01
CA PHE A 38 -4.88 15.79 -0.65
C PHE A 38 -3.49 16.23 -0.19
N SER A 39 -3.30 17.52 0.09
CA SER A 39 -2.04 18.05 0.65
C SER A 39 -1.76 17.48 2.04
N ILE A 40 -2.76 17.46 2.93
CA ILE A 40 -2.65 16.83 4.25
C ILE A 40 -2.36 15.33 4.10
N SER A 41 -3.03 14.66 3.17
CA SER A 41 -2.79 13.23 2.88
C SER A 41 -1.33 12.98 2.49
N SER A 42 -0.75 13.81 1.63
CA SER A 42 0.65 13.70 1.21
C SER A 42 1.63 13.88 2.36
N LEU A 43 1.36 14.82 3.27
CA LEU A 43 2.15 14.99 4.49
C LEU A 43 2.07 13.76 5.40
N LEU A 44 0.88 13.22 5.59
CA LEU A 44 0.67 12.01 6.40
C LEU A 44 1.33 10.77 5.80
N ILE A 45 1.39 10.65 4.48
CA ILE A 45 2.15 9.60 3.78
C ILE A 45 3.64 9.73 4.11
N GLY A 46 4.20 10.94 4.03
CA GLY A 46 5.60 11.20 4.38
C GLY A 46 5.92 10.83 5.83
N ILE A 47 5.11 11.33 6.78
CA ILE A 47 5.23 11.01 8.19
C ILE A 47 5.12 9.49 8.42
N GLY A 48 4.13 8.86 7.81
CA GLY A 48 3.91 7.42 7.89
C GLY A 48 5.12 6.62 7.42
N SER A 49 5.72 7.02 6.30
CA SER A 49 6.90 6.36 5.76
C SER A 49 8.12 6.44 6.69
N ILE A 50 8.30 7.56 7.39
CA ILE A 50 9.35 7.74 8.39
C ILE A 50 9.08 6.88 9.64
N LEU A 51 7.83 6.73 10.04
CA LEU A 51 7.45 5.93 11.20
C LEU A 51 7.40 4.42 10.92
N ALA A 52 7.31 4.02 9.66
CA ALA A 52 7.17 2.63 9.27
C ALA A 52 8.25 1.68 9.85
N PRO A 53 9.56 2.01 9.84
CA PRO A 53 10.59 1.17 10.44
C PRO A 53 10.41 0.99 11.95
N ARG A 54 10.05 2.04 12.67
CA ARG A 54 9.78 1.97 14.13
C ARG A 54 8.59 1.05 14.41
N LEU A 55 7.54 1.16 13.62
CA LEU A 55 6.36 0.32 13.75
C LEU A 55 6.69 -1.16 13.53
N SER A 56 7.59 -1.48 12.59
CA SER A 56 8.01 -2.86 12.36
C SER A 56 8.76 -3.46 13.54
N VAL A 57 9.54 -2.65 14.27
CA VAL A 57 10.22 -3.08 15.50
C VAL A 57 9.19 -3.35 16.61
N VAL A 58 8.24 -2.44 16.82
CA VAL A 58 7.21 -2.57 17.87
C VAL A 58 6.32 -3.78 17.64
N LEU A 59 5.97 -4.07 16.38
CA LEU A 59 5.12 -5.22 16.02
C LEU A 59 5.89 -6.53 15.86
N GLY A 60 7.20 -6.50 16.08
CA GLY A 60 8.05 -7.69 16.07
C GLY A 60 8.27 -8.28 14.67
N GLY A 61 8.21 -7.43 13.62
CA GLY A 61 8.55 -7.84 12.26
C GLY A 61 7.92 -6.98 11.17
N LYS A 62 8.58 -6.97 9.99
CA LYS A 62 8.15 -6.17 8.84
C LYS A 62 6.84 -6.66 8.24
N ILE A 63 6.68 -7.98 8.09
CA ILE A 63 5.45 -8.56 7.53
C ILE A 63 4.27 -8.39 8.48
N ARG A 64 4.48 -8.54 9.79
CA ARG A 64 3.43 -8.25 10.78
C ARG A 64 2.98 -6.80 10.70
N ALA A 65 3.94 -5.86 10.61
CA ALA A 65 3.62 -4.45 10.45
C ALA A 65 2.84 -4.17 9.16
N VAL A 66 3.25 -4.77 8.03
CA VAL A 66 2.53 -4.66 6.75
C VAL A 66 1.10 -5.16 6.88
N VAL A 67 0.88 -6.35 7.41
CA VAL A 67 -0.46 -6.94 7.51
C VAL A 67 -1.34 -6.15 8.48
N VAL A 68 -0.82 -5.75 9.64
CA VAL A 68 -1.58 -4.98 10.63
C VAL A 68 -1.98 -3.61 10.06
N THR A 69 -1.06 -2.87 9.45
CA THR A 69 -1.38 -1.56 8.85
C THR A 69 -2.36 -1.68 7.70
N GLN A 70 -2.23 -2.69 6.85
CA GLN A 70 -3.19 -2.96 5.78
C GLN A 70 -4.58 -3.31 6.33
N MET A 71 -4.68 -4.20 7.32
CA MET A 71 -5.96 -4.57 7.92
C MET A 71 -6.66 -3.40 8.60
N ILE A 72 -5.93 -2.57 9.35
CA ILE A 72 -6.50 -1.36 9.94
C ILE A 72 -6.92 -0.38 8.83
N SER A 73 -6.15 -0.26 7.76
CA SER A 73 -6.51 0.60 6.63
C SER A 73 -7.80 0.18 5.93
N LEU A 74 -8.16 -1.12 5.96
CA LEU A 74 -9.44 -1.60 5.43
C LEU A 74 -10.64 -1.06 6.21
N VAL A 75 -10.53 -0.97 7.53
CA VAL A 75 -11.59 -0.39 8.36
C VAL A 75 -11.82 1.06 7.95
N PHE A 76 -10.74 1.84 7.78
CA PHE A 76 -10.84 3.23 7.35
C PHE A 76 -11.29 3.38 5.89
N LEU A 77 -10.97 2.42 5.03
CA LEU A 77 -11.47 2.37 3.66
C LEU A 77 -13.01 2.23 3.64
N LEU A 78 -13.53 1.30 4.41
CA LEU A 78 -14.98 1.11 4.52
C LEU A 78 -15.63 2.31 5.21
N LEU A 79 -15.04 2.82 6.28
CA LEU A 79 -15.50 4.04 6.95
C LEU A 79 -15.63 5.20 5.95
N MET A 80 -14.62 5.43 5.13
CA MET A 80 -14.62 6.47 4.10
C MET A 80 -15.75 6.26 3.08
N GLY A 81 -15.92 5.04 2.56
CA GLY A 81 -16.87 4.75 1.48
C GLY A 81 -18.34 4.74 1.90
N PHE A 82 -18.61 4.50 3.19
CA PHE A 82 -19.97 4.41 3.74
C PHE A 82 -20.33 5.57 4.69
N ALA A 83 -19.41 6.51 4.92
CA ALA A 83 -19.66 7.67 5.76
C ALA A 83 -20.73 8.59 5.14
N LEU A 84 -21.64 9.06 5.98
CA LEU A 84 -22.67 10.03 5.60
C LEU A 84 -22.18 11.48 5.69
N PHE A 85 -21.13 11.72 6.46
CA PHE A 85 -20.59 13.05 6.73
C PHE A 85 -19.20 13.23 6.12
N LEU A 86 -18.95 14.39 5.54
CA LEU A 86 -17.66 14.74 4.93
C LEU A 86 -16.48 14.56 5.89
N TRP A 87 -16.60 15.05 7.12
CA TRP A 87 -15.49 14.98 8.09
C TRP A 87 -15.09 13.52 8.40
N LEU A 88 -16.08 12.62 8.53
CA LEU A 88 -15.84 11.21 8.80
C LEU A 88 -15.18 10.51 7.60
N SER A 89 -15.65 10.81 6.39
CA SER A 89 -15.04 10.31 5.16
C SER A 89 -13.62 10.84 4.97
N SER A 90 -13.38 12.12 5.29
CA SER A 90 -12.05 12.73 5.21
C SER A 90 -11.07 12.10 6.19
N VAL A 91 -11.46 11.89 7.45
CA VAL A 91 -10.64 11.17 8.44
C VAL A 91 -10.34 9.75 7.97
N GLY A 92 -11.35 9.04 7.48
CA GLY A 92 -11.19 7.71 6.89
C GLY A 92 -10.17 7.71 5.75
N TYR A 93 -10.26 8.68 4.83
CA TYR A 93 -9.33 8.84 3.72
C TYR A 93 -7.88 9.08 4.19
N LEU A 94 -7.69 10.02 5.11
CA LEU A 94 -6.37 10.40 5.62
C LEU A 94 -5.69 9.22 6.32
N LEU A 95 -6.39 8.57 7.25
CA LEU A 95 -5.84 7.45 8.01
C LEU A 95 -5.61 6.22 7.13
N ARG A 96 -6.56 5.88 6.24
CA ARG A 96 -6.40 4.81 5.26
C ARG A 96 -5.17 5.04 4.39
N THR A 97 -5.00 6.25 3.87
CA THR A 97 -3.91 6.56 2.95
C THR A 97 -2.55 6.50 3.66
N ALA A 98 -2.45 7.04 4.86
CA ALA A 98 -1.23 6.96 5.67
C ALA A 98 -0.86 5.50 5.97
N LEU A 99 -1.77 4.72 6.53
CA LEU A 99 -1.53 3.32 6.92
C LEU A 99 -1.18 2.42 5.73
N MET A 100 -1.88 2.58 4.61
CA MET A 100 -1.62 1.77 3.42
C MET A 100 -0.26 2.08 2.81
N ASN A 101 0.15 3.36 2.80
CA ASN A 101 1.45 3.75 2.25
C ASN A 101 2.62 3.43 3.19
N MET A 102 2.41 3.29 4.50
CA MET A 102 3.43 2.77 5.43
C MET A 102 3.85 1.34 5.09
N SER A 103 2.96 0.53 4.55
CA SER A 103 3.23 -0.86 4.22
C SER A 103 4.20 -1.03 3.04
N ALA A 104 4.20 -0.10 2.09
CA ALA A 104 4.98 -0.19 0.86
C ALA A 104 6.51 -0.25 1.09
N PRO A 105 7.13 0.68 1.85
CA PRO A 105 8.57 0.62 2.12
C PRO A 105 8.95 -0.61 2.95
N LEU A 106 8.11 -1.05 3.89
CA LEU A 106 8.38 -2.25 4.69
C LEU A 106 8.36 -3.52 3.83
N TYR A 107 7.39 -3.63 2.92
CA TYR A 107 7.31 -4.76 2.02
C TYR A 107 8.48 -4.79 1.04
N SER A 108 8.86 -3.64 0.48
CA SER A 108 10.02 -3.53 -0.41
C SER A 108 11.32 -3.90 0.32
N ALA A 109 11.55 -3.36 1.52
CA ALA A 109 12.72 -3.70 2.33
C ALA A 109 12.78 -5.20 2.63
N PHE A 110 11.67 -5.81 3.05
CA PHE A 110 11.59 -7.25 3.28
C PHE A 110 11.94 -8.06 2.03
N CYS A 111 11.44 -7.67 0.85
CA CYS A 111 11.76 -8.36 -0.40
C CYS A 111 13.24 -8.25 -0.76
N MET A 112 13.86 -7.08 -0.55
CA MET A 112 15.29 -6.88 -0.83
C MET A 112 16.18 -7.69 0.11
N GLU A 113 15.89 -7.72 1.41
CA GLU A 113 16.63 -8.50 2.41
C GLU A 113 16.61 -10.01 2.16
N ARG A 114 15.62 -10.50 1.42
CA ARG A 114 15.44 -11.91 1.06
C ARG A 114 15.92 -12.24 -0.34
N THR A 115 16.57 -11.31 -1.00
CA THR A 115 17.05 -11.49 -2.37
C THR A 115 18.52 -11.14 -2.44
N PRO A 116 19.36 -11.94 -3.11
CA PRO A 116 20.77 -11.58 -3.35
C PRO A 116 20.87 -10.24 -4.10
N GLU A 117 21.85 -9.41 -3.78
CA GLU A 117 22.03 -8.06 -4.33
C GLU A 117 22.00 -8.02 -5.87
N GLN A 118 22.61 -8.99 -6.51
CA GLN A 118 22.64 -9.12 -7.96
C GLN A 118 21.25 -9.21 -8.61
N HIS A 119 20.20 -9.57 -7.84
CA HIS A 119 18.83 -9.71 -8.31
C HIS A 119 17.89 -8.60 -7.82
N HIS A 120 18.39 -7.61 -7.04
CA HIS A 120 17.55 -6.51 -6.52
C HIS A 120 16.85 -5.73 -7.64
N GLY A 121 17.58 -5.43 -8.74
CA GLY A 121 16.99 -4.75 -9.90
C GLY A 121 15.85 -5.55 -10.55
N LEU A 122 16.03 -6.86 -10.70
CA LEU A 122 15.01 -7.74 -11.24
C LEU A 122 13.77 -7.79 -10.34
N VAL A 123 13.96 -7.99 -9.03
CA VAL A 123 12.85 -8.05 -8.07
C VAL A 123 12.08 -6.73 -8.04
N ASN A 124 12.77 -5.60 -8.01
CA ASN A 124 12.13 -4.29 -8.03
C ASN A 124 11.33 -4.06 -9.32
N SER A 125 11.87 -4.45 -10.47
CA SER A 125 11.18 -4.38 -11.76
C SER A 125 9.93 -5.25 -11.79
N VAL A 126 10.00 -6.48 -11.28
CA VAL A 126 8.87 -7.40 -11.22
C VAL A 126 7.79 -6.89 -10.26
N LEU A 127 8.16 -6.35 -9.08
CA LEU A 127 7.21 -5.76 -8.14
C LEU A 127 6.53 -4.53 -8.74
N SER A 128 7.28 -3.67 -9.42
CA SER A 128 6.73 -2.50 -10.12
C SER A 128 5.80 -2.90 -11.26
N LEU A 129 6.16 -3.90 -12.05
CA LEU A 129 5.31 -4.42 -13.11
C LEU A 129 4.01 -5.00 -12.56
N ALA A 130 4.10 -5.81 -11.49
CA ALA A 130 2.94 -6.38 -10.81
C ALA A 130 1.97 -5.29 -10.31
N TRP A 131 2.50 -4.19 -9.76
CA TRP A 131 1.71 -3.02 -9.38
C TRP A 131 1.05 -2.36 -10.58
N ASN A 132 1.79 -2.12 -11.67
CA ASN A 132 1.32 -1.37 -12.84
C ASN A 132 0.31 -2.14 -13.70
N ILE A 133 0.28 -3.47 -13.65
CA ILE A 133 -0.76 -4.27 -14.34
C ILE A 133 -2.16 -3.83 -13.90
N GLY A 134 -2.37 -3.62 -12.61
CA GLY A 134 -3.65 -3.13 -12.08
C GLY A 134 -4.01 -1.75 -12.63
N TRP A 135 -3.04 -0.85 -12.73
CA TRP A 135 -3.22 0.52 -13.21
C TRP A 135 -3.52 0.61 -14.71
N ALA A 136 -3.12 -0.37 -15.50
CA ALA A 136 -3.44 -0.41 -16.94
C ALA A 136 -4.93 -0.66 -17.20
N VAL A 137 -5.62 -1.45 -16.36
CA VAL A 137 -7.00 -1.89 -16.59
C VAL A 137 -7.97 -1.33 -15.56
N GLY A 138 -7.52 -1.16 -14.31
CA GLY A 138 -8.35 -0.78 -13.16
C GLY A 138 -9.18 0.47 -13.37
N PRO A 139 -8.61 1.60 -13.83
CA PRO A 139 -9.37 2.84 -14.04
C PRO A 139 -10.49 2.70 -15.05
N PHE A 140 -10.28 1.95 -16.13
CA PHE A 140 -11.31 1.71 -17.14
C PHE A 140 -12.51 0.93 -16.55
N VAL A 141 -12.22 -0.17 -15.86
CA VAL A 141 -13.27 -0.98 -15.20
C VAL A 141 -13.99 -0.14 -14.14
N SER A 142 -13.25 0.61 -13.34
CA SER A 142 -13.81 1.48 -12.31
C SER A 142 -14.72 2.56 -12.90
N GLY A 143 -14.30 3.19 -14.00
CA GLY A 143 -15.10 4.22 -14.70
C GLY A 143 -16.48 3.69 -15.12
N VAL A 144 -16.52 2.49 -15.71
CA VAL A 144 -17.77 1.85 -16.12
C VAL A 144 -18.64 1.48 -14.93
N VAL A 145 -18.05 0.91 -13.88
CA VAL A 145 -18.81 0.48 -12.69
C VAL A 145 -19.39 1.68 -11.94
N GLN A 146 -18.61 2.74 -11.73
CA GLN A 146 -19.09 3.93 -11.00
C GLN A 146 -20.24 4.64 -11.73
N GLN A 147 -20.22 4.67 -13.07
CA GLN A 147 -21.29 5.27 -13.86
C GLN A 147 -22.63 4.51 -13.72
N ARG A 148 -22.58 3.18 -13.59
CA ARG A 148 -23.78 2.33 -13.53
C ARG A 148 -24.27 2.08 -12.10
N TYR A 149 -23.37 1.89 -11.15
CA TYR A 149 -23.68 1.39 -9.81
C TYR A 149 -23.20 2.32 -8.68
N GLY A 150 -22.56 3.45 -9.04
CA GLY A 150 -21.98 4.37 -8.06
C GLY A 150 -20.69 3.86 -7.45
N PHE A 151 -20.24 4.51 -6.37
CA PHE A 151 -18.93 4.24 -5.76
C PHE A 151 -18.92 3.06 -4.79
N LYS A 152 -20.05 2.73 -4.15
CA LYS A 152 -20.11 1.70 -3.10
C LYS A 152 -19.55 0.34 -3.52
N PRO A 153 -19.86 -0.21 -4.72
CA PRO A 153 -19.29 -1.48 -5.17
C PRO A 153 -17.77 -1.43 -5.31
N LEU A 154 -17.20 -0.27 -5.67
CA LEU A 154 -15.77 -0.09 -5.83
C LEU A 154 -15.05 -0.16 -4.48
N PHE A 155 -15.63 0.45 -3.43
CA PHE A 155 -15.08 0.34 -2.07
C PHE A 155 -15.07 -1.11 -1.58
N VAL A 156 -16.16 -1.84 -1.81
CA VAL A 156 -16.26 -3.26 -1.42
C VAL A 156 -15.26 -4.12 -2.21
N ALA A 157 -15.18 -3.94 -3.54
CA ALA A 157 -14.24 -4.68 -4.37
C ALA A 157 -12.79 -4.41 -3.95
N THR A 158 -12.43 -3.15 -3.71
CA THR A 158 -11.08 -2.77 -3.22
C THR A 158 -10.82 -3.38 -1.85
N ALA A 159 -11.79 -3.36 -0.93
CA ALA A 159 -11.64 -3.96 0.39
C ALA A 159 -11.39 -5.47 0.31
N ILE A 160 -12.12 -6.18 -0.56
CA ILE A 160 -11.92 -7.61 -0.79
C ILE A 160 -10.52 -7.88 -1.35
N LEU A 161 -10.08 -7.14 -2.36
CA LEU A 161 -8.76 -7.30 -2.97
C LEU A 161 -7.63 -7.06 -1.94
N TYR A 162 -7.76 -6.03 -1.11
CA TYR A 162 -6.78 -5.73 -0.07
C TYR A 162 -6.79 -6.77 1.06
N ALA A 163 -7.96 -7.25 1.46
CA ALA A 163 -8.08 -8.34 2.44
C ALA A 163 -7.40 -9.61 1.92
N VAL A 164 -7.67 -10.00 0.67
CA VAL A 164 -7.02 -11.15 0.02
C VAL A 164 -5.50 -10.94 -0.05
N ALA A 165 -5.04 -9.76 -0.47
CA ALA A 165 -3.61 -9.46 -0.53
C ALA A 165 -2.94 -9.56 0.85
N SER A 166 -3.57 -9.04 1.90
CA SER A 166 -3.05 -9.10 3.26
C SER A 166 -3.01 -10.52 3.80
N ILE A 167 -4.06 -11.32 3.53
CA ILE A 167 -4.11 -12.74 3.91
C ILE A 167 -3.01 -13.53 3.17
N LEU A 168 -2.84 -13.30 1.87
CA LEU A 168 -1.77 -13.94 1.09
C LEU A 168 -0.40 -13.55 1.62
N THR A 169 -0.18 -12.25 1.91
CA THR A 169 1.08 -11.78 2.50
C THR A 169 1.36 -12.50 3.81
N TRP A 170 0.37 -12.58 4.71
CA TRP A 170 0.51 -13.30 5.97
C TRP A 170 0.78 -14.80 5.76
N ALA A 171 -0.02 -15.47 4.92
CA ALA A 171 0.09 -16.91 4.70
C ALA A 171 1.46 -17.31 4.12
N PHE A 172 1.98 -16.54 3.17
CA PHE A 172 3.25 -16.87 2.52
C PHE A 172 4.48 -16.49 3.33
N PHE A 173 4.41 -15.40 4.13
CA PHE A 173 5.62 -14.83 4.70
C PHE A 173 5.73 -14.91 6.24
N ARG A 174 4.68 -15.32 6.96
CA ARG A 174 4.70 -15.45 8.42
C ARG A 174 5.81 -16.33 8.96
N HIS A 175 6.16 -17.41 8.24
CA HIS A 175 7.21 -18.35 8.63
C HIS A 175 8.62 -17.89 8.25
N THR A 176 8.71 -16.95 7.32
CA THR A 176 9.98 -16.46 6.80
C THR A 176 10.50 -15.27 7.62
N GLU A 177 9.65 -14.61 8.40
CA GLU A 177 9.97 -13.38 9.13
C GLU A 177 11.06 -13.54 10.21
N GLY A 178 11.21 -14.74 10.78
CA GLY A 178 12.23 -15.03 11.80
C GLY A 178 13.55 -15.62 11.27
N MET A 179 13.68 -15.80 9.95
CA MET A 179 14.92 -16.33 9.38
C MET A 179 16.00 -15.26 9.33
N PRO A 180 17.29 -15.62 9.53
CA PRO A 180 18.37 -14.66 9.36
C PRO A 180 18.39 -14.06 7.96
N GLU A 181 18.85 -12.81 7.88
CA GLU A 181 19.08 -12.13 6.61
C GLU A 181 20.12 -12.90 5.79
N LEU A 182 19.99 -12.89 4.47
CA LEU A 182 21.01 -13.48 3.61
C LEU A 182 22.34 -12.75 3.83
N PRO A 183 23.48 -13.46 3.95
CA PRO A 183 24.77 -12.82 4.07
C PRO A 183 24.97 -11.85 2.91
N GLN A 184 25.15 -10.59 3.22
CA GLN A 184 25.54 -9.59 2.23
C GLN A 184 26.99 -9.89 1.83
N PRO A 185 27.31 -9.98 0.54
CA PRO A 185 28.71 -10.07 0.14
C PRO A 185 29.43 -8.83 0.67
N THR A 186 30.45 -9.04 1.46
CA THR A 186 31.32 -7.99 2.00
C THR A 186 32.08 -7.36 0.84
N LEU A 187 31.50 -6.34 0.20
CA LEU A 187 32.11 -5.61 -0.92
C LEU A 187 33.36 -4.79 -0.52
N PHE A 188 33.75 -4.80 0.76
CA PHE A 188 34.92 -4.08 1.28
C PHE A 188 35.74 -4.94 2.26
N GLN A 189 36.11 -6.13 1.86
CA GLN A 189 37.43 -6.58 2.30
C GLN A 189 38.44 -5.95 1.33
N SER A 190 38.98 -4.79 1.71
CA SER A 190 40.21 -4.31 1.10
C SER A 190 41.20 -5.47 1.06
N PRO A 191 41.83 -5.79 -0.10
CA PRO A 191 42.88 -6.78 -0.10
C PRO A 191 43.95 -6.31 0.93
N GLU A 192 44.15 -7.11 1.98
CA GLU A 192 45.33 -6.96 2.82
C GLU A 192 46.54 -7.16 1.88
N TYR A 193 47.19 -6.06 1.51
CA TYR A 193 48.48 -6.15 0.88
C TYR A 193 49.47 -6.58 1.98
N PRO A 194 50.13 -7.77 1.86
CA PRO A 194 51.19 -8.12 2.77
C PRO A 194 52.35 -7.12 2.57
N GLU A 195 52.84 -6.56 3.66
CA GLU A 195 54.04 -5.74 3.72
C GLU A 195 55.28 -6.56 3.36
#